data_35f15115fb918790b6c27025b82dec29
#
_entry.id   35f15115fb918790b6c27025b82dec29
#
_cell.length_a   1.000
_cell.length_b   1.000
_cell.length_c   1.000
_cell.angle_alpha   90.00
_cell.angle_beta   90.00
_cell.angle_gamma   90.00
#
_symmetry.space_group_name_H-M   'P 1'
#
loop_
_entity.id
_entity.type
_entity.pdbx_description
1 polymer ?
#
loop_
_entity_poly.entity_id
_entity_poly.type
_entity_poly.pdbx_seq_one_letter_code
_entity_poly.pdbx_strand_id
1 'polypeptide(L)'
;MAQAVPARKANLDEVEVSRLRELTAELTAAKPEAAAEYARFLGVKRRGLCLPGADLDRRLGGATVLVTGGTGCIGSTLMAQLARHRPGRLVGVSRGLTTGWPRQAEADYLVGDARDRARLDEIIAQVRPDVIFHVAAQRSPALAEADVHGTVTTNVLGTRNVLAAAAAARVPQVVCASTGKALRPYSPEMYTASKRAAEWVAATAAASGDLLVSAARFTHVIDNSIVYERLLDWANAGAGPDAGAAEEAVVRLHGSSIAFYVQSALESAQLLLLACLGARPGEFRVHSITDLGWPVSLLDVALGVLSSKRSRTPVYISGYDPGYEEVAFPGLYDPATAGDVSPLMNAFETAALVDSPCPMVDAFKLETAEDSVNPKLLAALDCVCGRTREAAQVRAALDELSWSLLDATLGAVSRTALDRSAKLICHHEGAMTPAHRRITRAIRDHASPAATAAATAA
;
A
#
# COMPACT_ATOMS: atom_id res chain seq x y z
N MET A 1 14.33 27.27 -5.89
CA MET A 1 14.98 26.42 -4.85
C MET A 1 15.86 25.30 -5.43
N ALA A 2 15.47 24.61 -6.49
CA ALA A 2 16.24 23.49 -7.04
C ALA A 2 17.67 23.82 -7.55
N GLN A 3 18.02 25.08 -7.77
CA GLN A 3 19.34 25.52 -8.25
C GLN A 3 20.27 26.06 -7.16
N ALA A 4 19.79 26.28 -5.94
CA ALA A 4 20.57 26.92 -4.88
C ALA A 4 21.56 25.96 -4.19
N VAL A 5 21.20 24.67 -4.10
CA VAL A 5 22.04 23.61 -3.52
C VAL A 5 21.90 22.36 -4.36
N PRO A 6 23.01 21.67 -4.69
CA PRO A 6 22.94 20.41 -5.46
C PRO A 6 22.11 19.36 -4.76
N ALA A 7 21.29 18.61 -5.52
CA ALA A 7 20.55 17.47 -5.00
C ALA A 7 21.52 16.37 -4.49
N ARG A 8 21.08 15.55 -3.53
CA ARG A 8 21.83 14.42 -2.96
C ARG A 8 23.10 14.77 -2.17
N LYS A 9 23.26 16.03 -1.75
CA LYS A 9 24.33 16.39 -0.84
C LYS A 9 24.02 15.85 0.56
N ALA A 10 24.89 15.01 1.10
CA ALA A 10 24.68 14.39 2.43
C ALA A 10 24.76 15.44 3.54
N ASN A 11 25.78 16.30 3.49
CA ASN A 11 26.02 17.35 4.45
C ASN A 11 25.92 18.72 3.77
N LEU A 12 25.18 19.62 4.39
CA LEU A 12 25.08 21.03 4.00
C LEU A 12 26.01 21.85 4.87
N ASP A 13 26.70 22.82 4.28
CA ASP A 13 27.48 23.78 5.06
C ASP A 13 26.59 24.93 5.58
N GLU A 14 27.12 25.73 6.49
CA GLU A 14 26.39 26.81 7.14
C GLU A 14 25.85 27.87 6.15
N VAL A 15 26.61 28.16 5.08
CA VAL A 15 26.20 29.12 4.04
C VAL A 15 25.00 28.59 3.27
N GLU A 16 25.02 27.29 2.90
CA GLU A 16 23.92 26.63 2.22
C GLU A 16 22.67 26.57 3.11
N VAL A 17 22.83 26.24 4.39
CA VAL A 17 21.74 26.20 5.36
C VAL A 17 21.13 27.58 5.54
N SER A 18 21.95 28.62 5.67
CA SER A 18 21.49 30.03 5.78
C SER A 18 20.71 30.44 4.54
N ARG A 19 21.23 30.14 3.36
CA ARG A 19 20.54 30.47 2.10
C ARG A 19 19.22 29.71 1.94
N LEU A 20 19.16 28.42 2.34
CA LEU A 20 17.93 27.63 2.34
C LEU A 20 16.89 28.21 3.33
N ARG A 21 17.31 28.73 4.48
CA ARG A 21 16.40 29.40 5.44
C ARG A 21 15.75 30.64 4.82
N GLU A 22 16.53 31.50 4.17
CA GLU A 22 16.01 32.68 3.46
C GLU A 22 14.99 32.29 2.41
N LEU A 23 15.36 31.35 1.52
CA LEU A 23 14.50 30.85 0.45
C LEU A 23 13.23 30.15 0.99
N THR A 24 13.33 29.45 2.12
CA THR A 24 12.17 28.82 2.76
C THR A 24 11.22 29.88 3.32
N ALA A 25 11.75 30.94 3.93
CA ALA A 25 10.95 32.07 4.43
C ALA A 25 10.23 32.78 3.28
N GLU A 26 10.96 33.12 2.20
CA GLU A 26 10.40 33.71 0.99
C GLU A 26 9.29 32.86 0.40
N LEU A 27 9.53 31.53 0.27
CA LEU A 27 8.57 30.59 -0.27
C LEU A 27 7.32 30.48 0.61
N THR A 28 7.50 30.43 1.94
CA THR A 28 6.38 30.38 2.89
C THR A 28 5.51 31.64 2.80
N ALA A 29 6.13 32.80 2.66
CA ALA A 29 5.42 34.08 2.46
C ALA A 29 4.68 34.12 1.11
N ALA A 30 5.24 33.51 0.07
CA ALA A 30 4.66 33.46 -1.27
C ALA A 30 3.54 32.41 -1.41
N LYS A 31 3.39 31.48 -0.44
CA LYS A 31 2.42 30.38 -0.45
C LYS A 31 1.51 30.38 0.79
N PRO A 32 0.66 31.42 0.97
CA PRO A 32 -0.24 31.48 2.13
C PRO A 32 -1.25 30.31 2.16
N GLU A 33 -1.56 29.69 1.02
CA GLU A 33 -2.41 28.50 0.89
C GLU A 33 -1.86 27.25 1.56
N ALA A 34 -0.54 27.18 1.84
CA ALA A 34 0.10 26.06 2.52
C ALA A 34 -0.51 25.78 3.91
N ALA A 35 -0.93 26.82 4.62
CA ALA A 35 -1.61 26.66 5.91
C ALA A 35 -2.98 25.99 5.78
N ALA A 36 -3.74 26.32 4.73
CA ALA A 36 -5.02 25.69 4.44
C ALA A 36 -4.83 24.24 4.00
N GLU A 37 -3.82 23.95 3.16
CA GLU A 37 -3.47 22.59 2.75
C GLU A 37 -3.10 21.71 3.95
N TYR A 38 -2.30 22.23 4.88
CA TYR A 38 -1.97 21.52 6.11
C TYR A 38 -3.20 21.27 6.99
N ALA A 39 -4.09 22.24 7.13
CA ALA A 39 -5.34 22.07 7.87
C ALA A 39 -6.24 21.00 7.23
N ARG A 40 -6.35 20.96 5.89
CA ARG A 40 -7.06 19.93 5.14
C ARG A 40 -6.43 18.55 5.35
N PHE A 41 -5.09 18.45 5.26
CA PHE A 41 -4.34 17.24 5.54
C PHE A 41 -4.68 16.67 6.93
N LEU A 42 -4.66 17.51 7.97
CA LEU A 42 -5.06 17.11 9.32
C LEU A 42 -6.54 16.70 9.43
N GLY A 43 -7.40 17.33 8.64
CA GLY A 43 -8.83 17.03 8.58
C GLY A 43 -9.12 15.59 8.17
N VAL A 44 -8.24 14.96 7.38
CA VAL A 44 -8.36 13.56 6.94
C VAL A 44 -8.46 12.59 8.12
N LYS A 45 -7.81 12.86 9.25
CA LYS A 45 -7.90 12.00 10.47
C LYS A 45 -9.33 11.77 10.97
N ARG A 46 -10.27 12.65 10.62
CA ARG A 46 -11.66 12.58 11.05
C ARG A 46 -12.60 11.97 10.01
N ARG A 47 -12.07 11.64 8.83
CA ARG A 47 -12.88 11.02 7.77
C ARG A 47 -13.19 9.57 8.12
N GLY A 48 -14.34 9.10 7.68
CA GLY A 48 -14.79 7.73 7.80
C GLY A 48 -15.72 7.37 6.65
N LEU A 49 -16.00 6.07 6.51
CA LEU A 49 -16.88 5.51 5.49
C LEU A 49 -18.26 5.20 6.10
N CYS A 50 -19.30 5.26 5.28
CA CYS A 50 -20.62 4.75 5.66
C CYS A 50 -20.58 3.22 5.68
N LEU A 51 -20.88 2.63 6.83
CA LEU A 51 -20.93 1.19 7.01
C LEU A 51 -22.37 0.67 6.99
N PRO A 52 -22.67 -0.43 6.28
CA PRO A 52 -23.93 -1.15 6.41
C PRO A 52 -23.94 -1.94 7.74
N GLY A 53 -24.24 -1.23 8.83
CA GLY A 53 -24.10 -1.74 10.20
C GLY A 53 -24.86 -3.04 10.45
N ALA A 54 -26.11 -3.16 9.95
CA ALA A 54 -26.91 -4.36 10.10
C ALA A 54 -26.29 -5.60 9.41
N ASP A 55 -25.64 -5.42 8.26
CA ASP A 55 -24.96 -6.52 7.55
C ASP A 55 -23.68 -6.93 8.26
N LEU A 56 -22.94 -5.96 8.78
CA LEU A 56 -21.76 -6.22 9.60
C LEU A 56 -22.12 -6.90 10.92
N ASP A 57 -23.19 -6.47 11.60
CA ASP A 57 -23.65 -7.12 12.82
C ASP A 57 -24.08 -8.57 12.55
N ARG A 58 -24.73 -8.85 11.41
CA ARG A 58 -25.10 -10.20 10.98
C ARG A 58 -23.88 -11.06 10.67
N ARG A 59 -22.86 -10.47 10.07
CA ARG A 59 -21.64 -11.20 9.65
C ARG A 59 -20.67 -11.45 10.80
N LEU A 60 -20.53 -10.50 11.72
CA LEU A 60 -19.49 -10.47 12.74
C LEU A 60 -20.03 -10.72 14.16
N GLY A 61 -21.32 -10.48 14.40
CA GLY A 61 -21.95 -10.71 15.70
C GLY A 61 -21.86 -12.18 16.12
N GLY A 62 -21.29 -12.45 17.29
CA GLY A 62 -21.05 -13.81 17.79
C GLY A 62 -19.91 -14.57 17.11
N ALA A 63 -19.34 -14.06 16.02
CA ALA A 63 -18.25 -14.71 15.29
C ALA A 63 -16.90 -14.66 16.07
N THR A 64 -16.04 -15.63 15.83
CA THR A 64 -14.63 -15.61 16.25
C THR A 64 -13.81 -14.90 15.19
N VAL A 65 -13.19 -13.77 15.53
CA VAL A 65 -12.41 -12.95 14.61
C VAL A 65 -10.96 -12.89 15.03
N LEU A 66 -10.05 -13.15 14.08
CA LEU A 66 -8.61 -13.08 14.28
C LEU A 66 -8.01 -11.97 13.41
N VAL A 67 -7.16 -11.11 13.99
CA VAL A 67 -6.49 -10.00 13.29
C VAL A 67 -4.99 -10.15 13.42
N THR A 68 -4.30 -10.50 12.33
CA THR A 68 -2.82 -10.43 12.32
C THR A 68 -2.38 -8.98 12.20
N GLY A 69 -1.37 -8.58 12.96
CA GLY A 69 -0.98 -7.17 13.07
C GLY A 69 -1.94 -6.33 13.93
N GLY A 70 -2.72 -6.97 14.81
CA GLY A 70 -3.75 -6.34 15.65
C GLY A 70 -3.25 -5.27 16.62
N THR A 71 -1.95 -5.16 16.85
CA THR A 71 -1.32 -4.11 17.69
C THR A 71 -0.73 -2.94 16.88
N GLY A 72 -0.80 -2.97 15.53
CA GLY A 72 -0.36 -1.89 14.67
C GLY A 72 -1.41 -0.79 14.51
N CYS A 73 -1.10 0.31 13.82
CA CYS A 73 -2.00 1.45 13.60
C CYS A 73 -3.37 1.01 13.03
N ILE A 74 -3.40 0.44 11.84
CA ILE A 74 -4.64 -0.01 11.20
C ILE A 74 -5.26 -1.17 12.00
N GLY A 75 -4.42 -2.12 12.47
CA GLY A 75 -4.89 -3.28 13.23
C GLY A 75 -5.59 -2.90 14.52
N SER A 76 -5.05 -1.99 15.32
CA SER A 76 -5.68 -1.54 16.57
C SER A 76 -6.98 -0.79 16.32
N THR A 77 -7.01 0.04 15.26
CA THR A 77 -8.24 0.74 14.83
C THR A 77 -9.30 -0.27 14.34
N LEU A 78 -8.87 -1.30 13.59
CA LEU A 78 -9.77 -2.37 13.16
C LEU A 78 -10.30 -3.18 14.35
N MET A 79 -9.45 -3.53 15.32
CA MET A 79 -9.89 -4.19 16.56
C MET A 79 -10.98 -3.37 17.28
N ALA A 80 -10.81 -2.04 17.34
CA ALA A 80 -11.81 -1.14 17.91
C ALA A 80 -13.13 -1.10 17.12
N GLN A 81 -13.06 -1.13 15.78
CA GLN A 81 -14.24 -1.18 14.94
C GLN A 81 -14.96 -2.54 15.05
N LEU A 82 -14.20 -3.65 15.04
CA LEU A 82 -14.75 -5.01 15.20
C LEU A 82 -15.48 -5.19 16.54
N ALA A 83 -14.93 -4.68 17.64
CA ALA A 83 -15.56 -4.76 18.96
C ALA A 83 -16.98 -4.16 18.99
N ARG A 84 -17.27 -3.16 18.15
CA ARG A 84 -18.61 -2.52 18.04
C ARG A 84 -19.68 -3.48 17.48
N HIS A 85 -19.26 -4.51 16.74
CA HIS A 85 -20.14 -5.54 16.16
C HIS A 85 -20.29 -6.77 17.06
N ARG A 86 -19.79 -6.71 18.30
CA ARG A 86 -19.98 -7.73 19.35
C ARG A 86 -19.60 -9.14 18.87
N PRO A 87 -18.37 -9.38 18.39
CA PRO A 87 -17.91 -10.72 18.07
C PRO A 87 -17.95 -11.60 19.34
N GLY A 88 -18.15 -12.90 19.16
CA GLY A 88 -18.10 -13.84 20.28
C GLY A 88 -16.69 -13.98 20.86
N ARG A 89 -15.67 -13.84 20.00
CA ARG A 89 -14.26 -13.77 20.39
C ARG A 89 -13.47 -12.88 19.42
N LEU A 90 -12.63 -12.01 19.95
CA LEU A 90 -11.75 -11.14 19.18
C LEU A 90 -10.29 -11.36 19.58
N VAL A 91 -9.45 -11.73 18.62
CA VAL A 91 -8.05 -12.11 18.86
C VAL A 91 -7.11 -11.31 17.98
N GLY A 92 -6.17 -10.60 18.58
CA GLY A 92 -5.06 -9.93 17.89
C GLY A 92 -3.80 -10.80 17.91
N VAL A 93 -3.14 -10.96 16.76
CA VAL A 93 -1.84 -11.66 16.65
C VAL A 93 -0.78 -10.70 16.16
N SER A 94 0.33 -10.59 16.87
CA SER A 94 1.44 -9.71 16.50
C SER A 94 2.77 -10.25 17.02
N ARG A 95 3.89 -9.85 16.38
CA ARG A 95 5.25 -10.24 16.79
C ARG A 95 5.61 -9.72 18.19
N GLY A 96 5.11 -8.53 18.53
CA GLY A 96 5.24 -7.91 19.83
C GLY A 96 3.90 -7.34 20.28
N LEU A 97 3.66 -7.37 21.58
CA LEU A 97 2.42 -6.88 22.17
C LEU A 97 2.55 -5.45 22.71
N THR A 98 3.76 -4.92 22.83
CA THR A 98 4.03 -3.54 23.26
C THR A 98 4.13 -2.65 22.04
N THR A 99 3.17 -1.73 21.87
CA THR A 99 3.14 -0.75 20.79
C THR A 99 2.59 0.58 21.32
N GLY A 100 2.75 1.66 20.56
CA GLY A 100 2.15 2.96 20.88
C GLY A 100 0.64 3.05 20.62
N TRP A 101 -0.01 1.96 20.17
CA TRP A 101 -1.43 1.95 19.79
C TRP A 101 -2.31 1.31 20.87
N PRO A 102 -3.54 1.86 21.08
CA PRO A 102 -4.47 1.33 22.07
C PRO A 102 -4.86 -0.13 21.78
N ARG A 103 -5.01 -0.91 22.84
CA ARG A 103 -5.57 -2.27 22.79
C ARG A 103 -7.04 -2.25 23.22
N GLN A 104 -7.80 -3.19 22.67
CA GLN A 104 -9.16 -3.44 23.14
C GLN A 104 -9.13 -4.29 24.40
N ALA A 105 -9.80 -3.84 25.48
CA ALA A 105 -9.77 -4.52 26.77
C ALA A 105 -10.42 -5.92 26.73
N GLU A 106 -11.41 -6.10 25.86
CA GLU A 106 -12.18 -7.35 25.73
C GLU A 106 -11.60 -8.31 24.68
N ALA A 107 -10.41 -8.01 24.12
CA ALA A 107 -9.78 -8.85 23.10
C ALA A 107 -8.56 -9.60 23.66
N ASP A 108 -8.39 -10.82 23.21
CA ASP A 108 -7.17 -11.62 23.44
C ASP A 108 -6.03 -11.12 22.55
N TYR A 109 -4.79 -11.19 23.05
CA TYR A 109 -3.62 -10.87 22.23
C TYR A 109 -2.58 -11.97 22.35
N LEU A 110 -2.21 -12.56 21.20
CA LEU A 110 -1.26 -13.65 21.08
C LEU A 110 0.02 -13.19 20.36
N VAL A 111 1.16 -13.75 20.77
CA VAL A 111 2.41 -13.56 20.03
C VAL A 111 2.48 -14.56 18.88
N GLY A 112 2.72 -14.03 17.68
CA GLY A 112 2.88 -14.81 16.46
C GLY A 112 3.44 -13.98 15.32
N ASP A 113 4.16 -14.65 14.42
CA ASP A 113 4.75 -14.06 13.21
C ASP A 113 4.12 -14.72 11.97
N ALA A 114 3.69 -13.94 10.99
CA ALA A 114 3.16 -14.47 9.74
C ALA A 114 4.19 -15.33 8.97
N ARG A 115 5.48 -15.15 9.22
CA ARG A 115 6.55 -15.96 8.63
C ARG A 115 6.65 -17.36 9.24
N ASP A 116 6.14 -17.55 10.44
CA ASP A 116 6.15 -18.82 11.16
C ASP A 116 4.86 -19.60 10.90
N ARG A 117 4.89 -20.47 9.91
CA ARG A 117 3.75 -21.27 9.52
C ARG A 117 3.27 -22.21 10.65
N ALA A 118 4.18 -22.86 11.36
CA ALA A 118 3.81 -23.78 12.43
C ALA A 118 3.08 -23.06 13.55
N ARG A 119 3.58 -21.88 13.94
CA ARG A 119 2.93 -21.05 14.95
C ARG A 119 1.56 -20.53 14.51
N LEU A 120 1.38 -20.21 13.22
CA LEU A 120 0.05 -19.86 12.67
C LEU A 120 -0.91 -21.03 12.73
N ASP A 121 -0.48 -22.24 12.36
CA ASP A 121 -1.31 -23.44 12.44
C ASP A 121 -1.79 -23.71 13.87
N GLU A 122 -0.90 -23.59 14.89
CA GLU A 122 -1.25 -23.71 16.30
C GLU A 122 -2.29 -22.66 16.73
N ILE A 123 -2.05 -21.38 16.40
CA ILE A 123 -2.94 -20.28 16.77
C ILE A 123 -4.32 -20.46 16.12
N ILE A 124 -4.37 -20.76 14.84
CA ILE A 124 -5.63 -20.93 14.11
C ILE A 124 -6.41 -22.14 14.63
N ALA A 125 -5.73 -23.27 14.92
CA ALA A 125 -6.35 -24.43 15.52
C ALA A 125 -6.93 -24.17 16.92
N GLN A 126 -6.23 -23.37 17.72
CA GLN A 126 -6.68 -22.97 19.07
C GLN A 126 -7.85 -21.97 19.02
N VAL A 127 -7.78 -20.97 18.13
CA VAL A 127 -8.75 -19.87 18.05
C VAL A 127 -10.00 -20.27 17.25
N ARG A 128 -9.85 -21.08 16.19
CA ARG A 128 -10.90 -21.48 15.24
C ARG A 128 -11.68 -20.28 14.70
N PRO A 129 -11.02 -19.36 14.00
CA PRO A 129 -11.67 -18.12 13.55
C PRO A 129 -12.68 -18.38 12.41
N ASP A 130 -13.79 -17.64 12.43
CA ASP A 130 -14.74 -17.54 11.32
C ASP A 130 -14.25 -16.56 10.26
N VAL A 131 -13.46 -15.56 10.68
CA VAL A 131 -12.86 -14.54 9.81
C VAL A 131 -11.45 -14.22 10.30
N ILE A 132 -10.51 -14.18 9.35
CA ILE A 132 -9.16 -13.65 9.57
C ILE A 132 -9.00 -12.33 8.83
N PHE A 133 -8.59 -11.27 9.51
CA PHE A 133 -8.11 -10.04 8.89
C PHE A 133 -6.57 -10.07 8.92
N HIS A 134 -5.96 -10.21 7.74
CA HIS A 134 -4.52 -10.24 7.59
C HIS A 134 -3.98 -8.83 7.32
N VAL A 135 -3.60 -8.13 8.41
CA VAL A 135 -3.10 -6.74 8.39
C VAL A 135 -1.59 -6.67 8.61
N ALA A 136 -0.98 -7.75 9.11
CA ALA A 136 0.47 -7.81 9.33
C ALA A 136 1.24 -7.67 8.02
N ALA A 137 2.14 -6.68 7.94
CA ALA A 137 3.01 -6.45 6.78
C ALA A 137 4.25 -5.65 7.18
N GLN A 138 5.32 -5.76 6.39
CA GLN A 138 6.37 -4.76 6.34
C GLN A 138 5.89 -3.62 5.42
N ARG A 139 5.82 -2.39 5.94
CA ARG A 139 5.12 -1.25 5.31
C ARG A 139 6.03 -0.12 4.81
N SER A 140 7.30 -0.11 5.22
CA SER A 140 8.23 0.97 4.88
C SER A 140 8.97 0.69 3.57
N PRO A 141 8.84 1.53 2.52
CA PRO A 141 9.59 1.34 1.27
C PRO A 141 11.11 1.35 1.49
N ALA A 142 11.64 2.30 2.28
CA ALA A 142 13.07 2.36 2.56
C ALA A 142 13.58 1.10 3.29
N LEU A 143 12.83 0.61 4.29
CA LEU A 143 13.19 -0.65 4.95
C LEU A 143 13.08 -1.85 4.00
N ALA A 144 12.15 -1.81 3.04
CA ALA A 144 12.02 -2.88 2.06
C ALA A 144 13.25 -3.01 1.17
N GLU A 145 13.86 -1.89 0.79
CA GLU A 145 15.12 -1.88 0.04
C GLU A 145 16.32 -2.30 0.89
N ALA A 146 16.33 -1.97 2.18
CA ALA A 146 17.39 -2.32 3.12
C ALA A 146 17.31 -3.78 3.59
N ASP A 147 16.09 -4.30 3.82
CA ASP A 147 15.83 -5.69 4.24
C ASP A 147 14.91 -6.40 3.25
N VAL A 148 15.47 -6.72 2.09
CA VAL A 148 14.77 -7.40 0.99
C VAL A 148 14.22 -8.76 1.43
N HIS A 149 15.02 -9.56 2.12
CA HIS A 149 14.63 -10.89 2.61
C HIS A 149 13.47 -10.79 3.62
N GLY A 150 13.59 -9.93 4.63
CA GLY A 150 12.53 -9.73 5.63
C GLY A 150 11.24 -9.20 5.00
N THR A 151 11.33 -8.37 3.96
CA THR A 151 10.18 -7.86 3.22
C THR A 151 9.46 -8.96 2.45
N VAL A 152 10.19 -9.75 1.67
CA VAL A 152 9.62 -10.84 0.86
C VAL A 152 9.01 -11.92 1.77
N THR A 153 9.75 -12.34 2.80
CA THR A 153 9.27 -13.37 3.72
C THR A 153 8.05 -12.91 4.52
N THR A 154 7.93 -11.61 4.84
CA THR A 154 6.76 -11.07 5.55
C THR A 154 5.58 -10.87 4.60
N ASN A 155 5.76 -10.14 3.50
CA ASN A 155 4.65 -9.69 2.67
C ASN A 155 4.15 -10.77 1.70
N VAL A 156 5.03 -11.56 1.11
CA VAL A 156 4.65 -12.60 0.13
C VAL A 156 4.44 -13.95 0.82
N LEU A 157 5.51 -14.47 1.43
CA LEU A 157 5.46 -15.80 2.04
C LEU A 157 4.61 -15.82 3.32
N GLY A 158 4.60 -14.73 4.09
CA GLY A 158 3.74 -14.57 5.25
C GLY A 158 2.25 -14.56 4.87
N THR A 159 1.87 -13.86 3.80
CA THR A 159 0.50 -13.89 3.26
C THR A 159 0.13 -15.31 2.80
N ARG A 160 1.02 -15.99 2.07
CA ARG A 160 0.84 -17.41 1.69
C ARG A 160 0.63 -18.30 2.93
N ASN A 161 1.44 -18.13 3.96
CA ASN A 161 1.34 -18.92 5.18
C ASN A 161 -0.01 -18.75 5.88
N VAL A 162 -0.50 -17.49 6.00
CA VAL A 162 -1.81 -17.22 6.61
C VAL A 162 -2.93 -17.85 5.79
N LEU A 163 -2.93 -17.69 4.48
CA LEU A 163 -3.95 -18.27 3.60
C LEU A 163 -3.92 -19.79 3.63
N ALA A 164 -2.74 -20.41 3.55
CA ALA A 164 -2.59 -21.85 3.61
C ALA A 164 -2.96 -22.44 4.97
N ALA A 165 -2.68 -21.75 6.08
CA ALA A 165 -3.12 -22.15 7.42
C ALA A 165 -4.65 -22.03 7.57
N ALA A 166 -5.23 -20.95 7.04
CA ALA A 166 -6.67 -20.74 7.01
C ALA A 166 -7.39 -21.85 6.23
N ALA A 167 -6.92 -22.15 5.02
CA ALA A 167 -7.48 -23.22 4.18
C ALA A 167 -7.37 -24.60 4.86
N ALA A 168 -6.21 -24.94 5.44
CA ALA A 168 -6.01 -26.19 6.14
C ALA A 168 -6.95 -26.36 7.36
N ALA A 169 -7.24 -25.26 8.07
CA ALA A 169 -8.17 -25.24 9.19
C ALA A 169 -9.63 -25.00 8.78
N ARG A 170 -9.91 -24.91 7.48
CA ARG A 170 -11.26 -24.61 6.91
C ARG A 170 -11.87 -23.33 7.47
N VAL A 171 -11.03 -22.29 7.63
CA VAL A 171 -11.52 -20.95 7.98
C VAL A 171 -12.37 -20.44 6.83
N PRO A 172 -13.59 -19.94 7.07
CA PRO A 172 -14.49 -19.53 5.99
C PRO A 172 -13.98 -18.33 5.19
N GLN A 173 -13.26 -17.40 5.83
CA GLN A 173 -12.91 -16.12 5.19
C GLN A 173 -11.59 -15.52 5.66
N VAL A 174 -10.83 -14.96 4.70
CA VAL A 174 -9.65 -14.12 4.95
C VAL A 174 -9.80 -12.79 4.21
N VAL A 175 -9.55 -11.68 4.91
CA VAL A 175 -9.51 -10.32 4.35
C VAL A 175 -8.10 -9.78 4.46
N CYS A 176 -7.49 -9.42 3.34
CA CYS A 176 -6.10 -8.98 3.27
C CYS A 176 -5.95 -7.47 3.20
N ALA A 177 -5.03 -6.91 3.95
CA ALA A 177 -4.60 -5.53 3.79
C ALA A 177 -3.63 -5.40 2.61
N SER A 178 -3.92 -4.50 1.65
CA SER A 178 -3.06 -4.19 0.53
C SER A 178 -2.74 -2.68 0.46
N THR A 179 -2.23 -2.21 -0.65
CA THR A 179 -1.78 -0.82 -0.85
C THR A 179 -2.10 -0.35 -2.26
N GLY A 180 -2.38 0.94 -2.42
CA GLY A 180 -2.48 1.57 -3.73
C GLY A 180 -1.22 1.41 -4.59
N LYS A 181 -0.04 1.23 -3.99
CA LYS A 181 1.17 0.93 -4.78
C LYS A 181 1.06 -0.37 -5.59
N ALA A 182 0.24 -1.34 -5.15
CA ALA A 182 -0.01 -2.59 -5.86
C ALA A 182 -0.81 -2.40 -7.17
N LEU A 183 -1.34 -1.21 -7.44
CA LEU A 183 -1.94 -0.87 -8.74
C LEU A 183 -0.92 -0.95 -9.89
N ARG A 184 0.39 -0.83 -9.58
CA ARG A 184 1.45 -0.97 -10.58
C ARG A 184 1.52 -2.43 -11.02
N PRO A 185 1.34 -2.72 -12.30
CA PRO A 185 1.36 -4.10 -12.79
C PRO A 185 2.74 -4.75 -12.64
N TYR A 186 3.79 -3.93 -12.64
CA TYR A 186 5.17 -4.30 -12.34
C TYR A 186 5.88 -3.12 -11.66
N SER A 187 6.78 -3.42 -10.74
CA SER A 187 7.68 -2.43 -10.12
C SER A 187 8.98 -3.12 -9.67
N PRO A 188 10.15 -2.48 -9.88
CA PRO A 188 11.41 -2.97 -9.33
C PRO A 188 11.56 -2.68 -7.82
N GLU A 189 10.68 -1.85 -7.22
CA GLU A 189 10.68 -1.54 -5.79
C GLU A 189 10.22 -2.74 -4.97
N MET A 190 10.99 -3.12 -3.97
CA MET A 190 10.71 -4.30 -3.15
C MET A 190 9.38 -4.25 -2.42
N TYR A 191 9.03 -3.09 -1.86
CA TYR A 191 7.73 -2.94 -1.20
C TYR A 191 6.57 -3.14 -2.18
N THR A 192 6.59 -2.43 -3.29
CA THR A 192 5.55 -2.48 -4.33
C THR A 192 5.42 -3.88 -4.93
N ALA A 193 6.55 -4.47 -5.37
CA ALA A 193 6.59 -5.82 -5.94
C ALA A 193 6.07 -6.87 -4.95
N SER A 194 6.50 -6.80 -3.67
CA SER A 194 6.06 -7.74 -2.65
C SER A 194 4.56 -7.65 -2.35
N LYS A 195 3.97 -6.45 -2.37
CA LYS A 195 2.54 -6.26 -2.15
C LYS A 195 1.71 -6.69 -3.35
N ARG A 196 2.19 -6.44 -4.58
CA ARG A 196 1.54 -6.97 -5.80
C ARG A 196 1.57 -8.49 -5.81
N ALA A 197 2.71 -9.11 -5.50
CA ALA A 197 2.83 -10.56 -5.39
C ALA A 197 1.91 -11.15 -4.29
N ALA A 198 1.72 -10.44 -3.17
CA ALA A 198 0.81 -10.84 -2.11
C ALA A 198 -0.66 -10.83 -2.55
N GLU A 199 -1.11 -9.81 -3.33
CA GLU A 199 -2.46 -9.80 -3.93
C GLU A 199 -2.66 -11.00 -4.84
N TRP A 200 -1.65 -11.34 -5.60
CA TRP A 200 -1.69 -12.49 -6.47
C TRP A 200 -1.77 -13.82 -5.69
N VAL A 201 -0.97 -14.00 -4.65
CA VAL A 201 -1.07 -15.18 -3.74
C VAL A 201 -2.49 -15.29 -3.16
N ALA A 202 -3.10 -14.16 -2.81
CA ALA A 202 -4.47 -14.12 -2.31
C ALA A 202 -5.50 -14.48 -3.40
N ALA A 203 -5.30 -14.01 -4.63
CA ALA A 203 -6.17 -14.37 -5.77
C ALA A 203 -6.12 -15.85 -6.10
N THR A 204 -4.92 -16.46 -6.07
CA THR A 204 -4.76 -17.91 -6.25
C THR A 204 -5.49 -18.71 -5.16
N ALA A 205 -5.42 -18.27 -3.90
CA ALA A 205 -6.14 -18.93 -2.81
C ALA A 205 -7.67 -18.79 -2.96
N ALA A 206 -8.16 -17.67 -3.47
CA ALA A 206 -9.59 -17.47 -3.73
C ALA A 206 -10.14 -18.35 -4.86
N ALA A 207 -9.33 -18.62 -5.88
CA ALA A 207 -9.75 -19.35 -7.07
C ALA A 207 -10.19 -20.81 -6.76
N SER A 208 -9.73 -21.41 -5.66
CA SER A 208 -10.18 -22.75 -5.23
C SER A 208 -11.67 -22.79 -4.85
N GLY A 209 -12.26 -21.62 -4.49
CA GLY A 209 -13.65 -21.52 -4.06
C GLY A 209 -13.94 -21.94 -2.62
N ASP A 210 -13.02 -22.65 -1.96
CA ASP A 210 -13.19 -23.17 -0.60
C ASP A 210 -12.98 -22.09 0.47
N LEU A 211 -12.25 -21.03 0.15
CA LEU A 211 -11.93 -19.92 1.03
C LEU A 211 -12.38 -18.61 0.41
N LEU A 212 -13.23 -17.85 1.11
CA LEU A 212 -13.57 -16.48 0.71
C LEU A 212 -12.35 -15.58 0.95
N VAL A 213 -11.83 -14.96 -0.11
CA VAL A 213 -10.68 -14.05 0.02
C VAL A 213 -10.98 -12.71 -0.64
N SER A 214 -10.71 -11.63 0.08
CA SER A 214 -10.81 -10.27 -0.44
C SER A 214 -9.66 -9.40 0.06
N ALA A 215 -9.49 -8.23 -0.52
CA ALA A 215 -8.49 -7.27 -0.06
C ALA A 215 -9.01 -5.84 -0.04
N ALA A 216 -8.35 -5.00 0.76
CA ALA A 216 -8.51 -3.56 0.80
C ALA A 216 -7.19 -2.88 0.46
N ARG A 217 -7.17 -1.99 -0.55
CA ARG A 217 -6.03 -1.15 -0.89
C ARG A 217 -6.09 0.16 -0.15
N PHE A 218 -5.02 0.48 0.56
CA PHE A 218 -4.83 1.74 1.26
C PHE A 218 -3.88 2.65 0.51
N THR A 219 -4.11 3.96 0.64
CA THR A 219 -3.11 4.96 0.30
C THR A 219 -2.29 5.33 1.55
N HIS A 220 -1.69 6.52 1.57
CA HIS A 220 -0.93 7.02 2.71
C HIS A 220 -1.83 7.22 3.93
N VAL A 221 -1.60 6.46 5.00
CA VAL A 221 -2.38 6.56 6.24
C VAL A 221 -1.79 7.64 7.13
N ILE A 222 -2.56 8.72 7.35
CA ILE A 222 -2.08 9.91 8.09
C ILE A 222 -1.73 9.60 9.55
N ASP A 223 -2.47 8.71 10.20
CA ASP A 223 -2.33 8.40 11.63
C ASP A 223 -0.99 7.72 11.95
N ASN A 224 -0.35 7.09 10.95
CA ASN A 224 0.92 6.40 11.07
C ASN A 224 1.90 6.85 9.97
N SER A 225 1.87 8.13 9.66
CA SER A 225 2.66 8.75 8.60
C SER A 225 4.08 9.01 9.05
N ILE A 226 5.03 8.17 8.62
CA ILE A 226 6.46 8.39 8.84
C ILE A 226 6.89 9.78 8.31
N VAL A 227 6.31 10.21 7.19
CA VAL A 227 6.60 11.52 6.59
C VAL A 227 6.14 12.64 7.52
N TYR A 228 4.90 12.55 8.03
CA TYR A 228 4.36 13.59 8.92
C TYR A 228 5.07 13.64 10.27
N GLU A 229 5.39 12.49 10.86
CA GLU A 229 6.20 12.42 12.09
C GLU A 229 7.56 13.11 11.90
N ARG A 230 8.27 12.79 10.80
CA ARG A 230 9.54 13.47 10.48
C ARG A 230 9.39 14.97 10.27
N LEU A 231 8.32 15.42 9.60
CA LEU A 231 8.07 16.86 9.44
C LEU A 231 7.89 17.55 10.79
N LEU A 232 7.17 16.91 11.72
CA LEU A 232 7.01 17.43 13.08
C LEU A 232 8.33 17.48 13.85
N ASP A 233 9.14 16.41 13.77
CA ASP A 233 10.45 16.36 14.44
C ASP A 233 11.38 17.47 13.94
N TRP A 234 11.51 17.62 12.61
CA TRP A 234 12.31 18.67 12.02
C TRP A 234 11.78 20.08 12.35
N ALA A 235 10.45 20.27 12.34
CA ALA A 235 9.86 21.56 12.69
C ALA A 235 10.07 21.90 14.18
N ASN A 236 9.96 20.94 15.07
CA ASN A 236 10.19 21.14 16.50
C ASN A 236 11.66 21.46 16.81
N ALA A 237 12.60 20.83 16.11
CA ALA A 237 14.03 21.11 16.26
C ALA A 237 14.41 22.56 15.90
N GLY A 238 13.68 23.19 14.98
CA GLY A 238 13.87 24.61 14.59
C GLY A 238 12.94 25.61 15.29
N ALA A 239 12.16 25.17 16.31
CA ALA A 239 11.23 25.99 17.05
C ALA A 239 11.75 26.30 18.46
N GLY A 240 11.65 27.57 18.91
CA GLY A 240 12.00 27.99 20.26
C GLY A 240 13.20 28.94 20.34
N PRO A 241 13.47 29.50 21.54
CA PRO A 241 14.55 30.49 21.73
C PRO A 241 15.96 29.89 21.52
N ASP A 242 16.12 28.58 21.72
CA ASP A 242 17.38 27.85 21.55
C ASP A 242 17.54 27.21 20.15
N ALA A 243 16.72 27.60 19.18
CA ALA A 243 16.72 27.07 17.81
C ALA A 243 18.04 27.28 17.04
N GLY A 244 18.99 28.05 17.60
CA GLY A 244 20.35 28.22 17.05
C GLY A 244 21.33 27.11 17.42
N ALA A 245 21.02 26.26 18.40
CA ALA A 245 21.89 25.17 18.83
C ALA A 245 21.65 23.84 18.08
N ALA A 246 20.50 23.69 17.40
CA ALA A 246 20.21 22.57 16.52
C ALA A 246 20.67 22.89 15.07
N GLU A 247 21.97 23.04 14.88
CA GLU A 247 22.61 23.44 13.61
C GLU A 247 22.34 22.49 12.42
N GLU A 248 21.73 21.31 12.63
CA GLU A 248 21.60 20.26 11.62
C GLU A 248 20.16 19.94 11.18
N ALA A 249 19.13 20.54 11.78
CA ALA A 249 17.77 20.23 11.41
C ALA A 249 17.39 20.84 10.05
N VAL A 250 17.18 19.99 9.05
CA VAL A 250 16.75 20.37 7.70
C VAL A 250 15.59 19.48 7.27
N VAL A 251 14.49 20.06 6.81
CA VAL A 251 13.39 19.30 6.18
C VAL A 251 13.86 18.83 4.82
N ARG A 252 14.11 17.55 4.70
CA ARG A 252 14.53 16.92 3.43
C ARG A 252 13.33 16.35 2.69
N LEU A 253 13.05 16.91 1.51
CA LEU A 253 12.02 16.42 0.61
C LEU A 253 12.65 15.85 -0.66
N HIS A 254 12.15 14.73 -1.15
CA HIS A 254 12.65 14.12 -2.39
C HIS A 254 12.38 14.99 -3.63
N GLY A 255 11.27 15.71 -3.66
CA GLY A 255 10.90 16.61 -4.76
C GLY A 255 9.92 17.68 -4.32
N SER A 256 9.86 18.76 -5.07
CA SER A 256 8.93 19.89 -4.81
C SER A 256 7.51 19.64 -5.34
N SER A 257 7.34 18.72 -6.26
CA SER A 257 6.06 18.39 -6.91
C SER A 257 5.41 17.11 -6.41
N ILE A 258 5.92 16.56 -5.29
CA ILE A 258 5.36 15.32 -4.73
C ILE A 258 3.95 15.60 -4.22
N ALA A 259 3.01 14.84 -4.75
CA ALA A 259 1.63 14.80 -4.29
C ALA A 259 1.18 13.34 -4.09
N PHE A 260 0.33 13.12 -3.08
CA PHE A 260 -0.17 11.78 -2.76
C PHE A 260 -1.54 11.85 -2.10
N TYR A 261 -2.35 10.84 -2.38
CA TYR A 261 -3.62 10.68 -1.68
C TYR A 261 -3.41 10.23 -0.25
N VAL A 262 -4.32 10.64 0.63
CA VAL A 262 -4.25 10.38 2.07
C VAL A 262 -5.58 9.84 2.57
N GLN A 263 -5.52 8.85 3.46
CA GLN A 263 -6.68 8.34 4.19
C GLN A 263 -6.39 8.19 5.68
N SER A 264 -7.44 8.07 6.51
CA SER A 264 -7.31 7.83 7.94
C SER A 264 -7.14 6.34 8.26
N ALA A 265 -6.65 6.03 9.47
CA ALA A 265 -6.67 4.67 10.00
C ALA A 265 -8.12 4.16 10.17
N LEU A 266 -9.06 5.08 10.47
CA LEU A 266 -10.48 4.75 10.55
C LEU A 266 -11.04 4.32 9.20
N GLU A 267 -10.83 5.10 8.13
CA GLU A 267 -11.22 4.72 6.77
C GLU A 267 -10.59 3.39 6.35
N SER A 268 -9.32 3.14 6.72
CA SER A 268 -8.63 1.89 6.40
C SER A 268 -9.25 0.68 7.10
N ALA A 269 -9.60 0.83 8.39
CA ALA A 269 -10.27 -0.22 9.16
C ALA A 269 -11.68 -0.49 8.61
N GLN A 270 -12.42 0.55 8.29
CA GLN A 270 -13.78 0.46 7.73
C GLN A 270 -13.77 -0.15 6.32
N LEU A 271 -12.77 0.16 5.50
CA LEU A 271 -12.59 -0.45 4.19
C LEU A 271 -12.33 -1.97 4.29
N LEU A 272 -11.60 -2.44 5.31
CA LEU A 272 -11.45 -3.88 5.57
C LEU A 272 -12.77 -4.53 5.95
N LEU A 273 -13.63 -3.86 6.72
CA LEU A 273 -14.97 -4.37 7.04
C LEU A 273 -15.86 -4.46 5.80
N LEU A 274 -15.80 -3.46 4.91
CA LEU A 274 -16.49 -3.49 3.62
C LEU A 274 -15.96 -4.59 2.71
N ALA A 275 -14.64 -4.80 2.65
CA ALA A 275 -14.05 -5.90 1.91
C ALA A 275 -14.47 -7.26 2.45
N CYS A 276 -14.71 -7.39 3.76
CA CYS A 276 -15.28 -8.58 4.37
C CYS A 276 -16.68 -8.90 3.82
N LEU A 277 -17.56 -7.90 3.70
CA LEU A 277 -18.90 -8.06 3.12
C LEU A 277 -18.88 -8.29 1.60
N GLY A 278 -17.89 -7.73 0.91
CA GLY A 278 -17.76 -7.80 -0.55
C GLY A 278 -17.17 -9.11 -1.08
N ALA A 279 -16.65 -9.99 -0.23
CA ALA A 279 -16.05 -11.26 -0.67
C ALA A 279 -17.07 -12.20 -1.34
N ARG A 280 -16.64 -12.94 -2.37
CA ARG A 280 -17.47 -13.92 -3.09
C ARG A 280 -16.67 -15.20 -3.34
N PRO A 281 -17.33 -16.36 -3.37
CA PRO A 281 -16.67 -17.64 -3.66
C PRO A 281 -16.04 -17.66 -5.06
N GLY A 282 -14.82 -18.15 -5.16
CA GLY A 282 -14.10 -18.27 -6.43
C GLY A 282 -13.60 -16.94 -7.00
N GLU A 283 -13.79 -15.82 -6.31
CA GLU A 283 -13.38 -14.50 -6.76
C GLU A 283 -12.46 -13.81 -5.75
N PHE A 284 -11.38 -13.23 -6.22
CA PHE A 284 -10.59 -12.31 -5.41
C PHE A 284 -10.97 -10.87 -5.74
N ARG A 285 -11.72 -10.26 -4.82
CA ARG A 285 -12.18 -8.87 -4.95
C ARG A 285 -11.30 -7.93 -4.15
N VAL A 286 -10.83 -6.88 -4.80
CA VAL A 286 -10.03 -5.81 -4.19
C VAL A 286 -10.88 -4.55 -4.09
N HIS A 287 -10.90 -3.97 -2.90
CA HIS A 287 -11.71 -2.81 -2.56
C HIS A 287 -10.82 -1.58 -2.34
N SER A 288 -11.27 -0.42 -2.80
CA SER A 288 -10.59 0.87 -2.59
C SER A 288 -11.61 2.01 -2.50
N ILE A 289 -11.26 3.06 -1.76
CA ILE A 289 -12.13 4.24 -1.61
C ILE A 289 -12.25 4.93 -2.96
N THR A 290 -13.47 5.19 -3.42
CA THR A 290 -13.76 5.85 -4.71
C THR A 290 -13.23 7.27 -4.73
N ASP A 291 -13.61 8.08 -3.73
CA ASP A 291 -13.19 9.47 -3.60
C ASP A 291 -12.23 9.64 -2.42
N LEU A 292 -10.94 9.73 -2.71
CA LEU A 292 -9.89 10.07 -1.76
C LEU A 292 -9.69 11.59 -1.58
N GLY A 293 -10.52 12.38 -2.23
CA GLY A 293 -10.39 13.83 -2.32
C GLY A 293 -9.35 14.23 -3.38
N TRP A 294 -8.36 14.97 -2.99
CA TRP A 294 -7.30 15.45 -3.90
C TRP A 294 -5.94 14.94 -3.43
N PRO A 295 -4.95 14.86 -4.33
CA PRO A 295 -3.58 14.56 -3.94
C PRO A 295 -2.99 15.75 -3.17
N VAL A 296 -2.54 15.47 -1.94
CA VAL A 296 -1.97 16.45 -1.02
C VAL A 296 -0.56 16.81 -1.45
N SER A 297 -0.24 18.10 -1.54
CA SER A 297 1.12 18.60 -1.81
C SER A 297 2.01 18.41 -0.58
N LEU A 298 3.06 17.58 -0.70
CA LEU A 298 4.01 17.37 0.40
C LEU A 298 4.74 18.65 0.79
N LEU A 299 5.12 19.48 -0.19
CA LEU A 299 5.78 20.76 0.06
C LEU A 299 4.86 21.70 0.84
N ASP A 300 3.60 21.83 0.45
CA ASP A 300 2.66 22.74 1.12
C ASP A 300 2.34 22.25 2.53
N VAL A 301 2.22 20.93 2.75
CA VAL A 301 2.11 20.38 4.11
C VAL A 301 3.35 20.71 4.94
N ALA A 302 4.55 20.55 4.38
CA ALA A 302 5.79 20.86 5.09
C ALA A 302 5.85 22.35 5.48
N LEU A 303 5.55 23.27 4.56
CA LEU A 303 5.49 24.72 4.83
C LEU A 303 4.42 25.05 5.87
N GLY A 304 3.26 24.42 5.79
CA GLY A 304 2.18 24.57 6.77
C GLY A 304 2.58 24.10 8.18
N VAL A 305 3.28 22.96 8.29
CA VAL A 305 3.86 22.49 9.57
C VAL A 305 4.85 23.49 10.13
N LEU A 306 5.82 23.96 9.32
CA LEU A 306 6.82 24.95 9.74
C LEU A 306 6.16 26.23 10.22
N SER A 307 5.19 26.76 9.48
CA SER A 307 4.42 27.95 9.85
C SER A 307 3.67 27.75 11.17
N SER A 308 2.95 26.62 11.33
CA SER A 308 2.18 26.32 12.53
C SER A 308 3.04 26.22 13.79
N LYS A 309 4.28 25.76 13.66
CA LYS A 309 5.28 25.63 14.72
C LYS A 309 6.16 26.87 14.88
N ARG A 310 6.01 27.88 14.02
CA ARG A 310 6.91 29.05 13.95
C ARG A 310 8.37 28.62 13.81
N SER A 311 8.60 27.54 13.08
CA SER A 311 9.92 26.95 12.90
C SER A 311 10.73 27.67 11.82
N ARG A 312 12.03 27.83 12.04
CA ARG A 312 13.01 28.36 11.07
C ARG A 312 13.78 27.26 10.34
N THR A 313 13.39 26.01 10.51
CA THR A 313 14.02 24.87 9.83
C THR A 313 13.92 25.05 8.31
N PRO A 314 15.05 25.01 7.56
CA PRO A 314 15.02 25.16 6.12
C PRO A 314 14.48 23.92 5.42
N VAL A 315 13.87 24.10 4.25
CA VAL A 315 13.47 23.01 3.35
C VAL A 315 14.56 22.82 2.29
N TYR A 316 14.99 21.57 2.12
CA TYR A 316 15.95 21.13 1.13
C TYR A 316 15.35 20.04 0.23
N ILE A 317 15.43 20.21 -1.08
CA ILE A 317 15.02 19.21 -2.05
C ILE A 317 16.21 18.28 -2.31
N SER A 318 16.21 17.11 -1.64
CA SER A 318 17.36 16.19 -1.61
C SER A 318 17.43 15.21 -2.79
N GLY A 319 16.38 15.09 -3.59
CA GLY A 319 16.24 13.98 -4.54
C GLY A 319 15.72 12.70 -3.88
N TYR A 320 15.47 11.67 -4.69
CA TYR A 320 14.83 10.43 -4.25
C TYR A 320 15.83 9.44 -3.64
N ASP A 321 15.44 8.86 -2.50
CA ASP A 321 16.14 7.73 -1.91
C ASP A 321 15.70 6.41 -2.58
N PRO A 322 16.50 5.33 -2.48
CA PRO A 322 16.09 4.00 -2.92
C PRO A 322 14.75 3.57 -2.28
N GLY A 323 13.87 2.98 -3.07
CA GLY A 323 12.54 2.55 -2.65
C GLY A 323 11.45 3.64 -2.77
N TYR A 324 11.82 4.83 -3.25
CA TYR A 324 10.89 5.90 -3.59
C TYR A 324 11.00 6.22 -5.07
N GLU A 325 10.06 5.75 -5.88
CA GLU A 325 10.00 6.11 -7.30
C GLU A 325 9.61 7.58 -7.49
N GLU A 326 10.25 8.24 -8.46
CA GLU A 326 9.97 9.63 -8.81
C GLU A 326 8.56 9.80 -9.37
N VAL A 327 8.13 8.85 -10.21
CA VAL A 327 6.85 8.93 -10.93
C VAL A 327 6.19 7.56 -10.93
N ALA A 328 4.88 7.51 -10.63
CA ALA A 328 4.06 6.35 -10.92
C ALA A 328 4.10 6.06 -12.42
N PHE A 329 3.86 4.81 -12.83
CA PHE A 329 3.88 4.46 -14.25
C PHE A 329 2.88 5.36 -15.02
N PRO A 330 3.37 6.25 -15.91
CA PRO A 330 2.50 7.21 -16.57
C PRO A 330 1.55 6.48 -17.52
N GLY A 331 0.30 6.93 -17.56
CA GLY A 331 -0.72 6.41 -18.48
C GLY A 331 -1.50 5.19 -17.99
N LEU A 332 -1.14 4.56 -16.87
CA LEU A 332 -1.99 3.49 -16.31
C LEU A 332 -3.10 4.00 -15.42
N TYR A 333 -2.92 5.16 -14.81
CA TYR A 333 -3.96 5.89 -14.13
C TYR A 333 -3.96 7.35 -14.61
N ASP A 334 -5.10 7.80 -15.09
CA ASP A 334 -5.33 9.20 -15.46
C ASP A 334 -6.70 9.60 -14.91
N PRO A 335 -6.75 10.54 -13.92
CA PRO A 335 -8.01 11.01 -13.34
C PRO A 335 -8.99 11.56 -14.39
N ALA A 336 -8.48 12.17 -15.46
CA ALA A 336 -9.32 12.74 -16.53
C ALA A 336 -9.99 11.66 -17.39
N THR A 337 -9.42 10.46 -17.47
CA THR A 337 -9.93 9.35 -18.30
C THR A 337 -10.46 8.16 -17.50
N ALA A 338 -10.08 8.06 -16.23
CA ALA A 338 -10.55 7.00 -15.32
C ALA A 338 -12.01 7.23 -14.88
N GLY A 339 -12.54 8.45 -15.02
CA GLY A 339 -13.87 8.80 -14.54
C GLY A 339 -13.96 8.84 -13.02
N ASP A 340 -15.15 8.54 -12.49
CA ASP A 340 -15.46 8.59 -11.05
C ASP A 340 -15.02 7.30 -10.31
N VAL A 341 -13.91 6.67 -10.69
CA VAL A 341 -13.38 5.47 -10.03
C VAL A 341 -12.17 5.79 -9.16
N SER A 342 -11.90 4.92 -8.21
CA SER A 342 -10.80 5.06 -7.26
C SER A 342 -9.44 5.30 -7.94
N PRO A 343 -8.65 6.28 -7.46
CA PRO A 343 -7.29 6.50 -7.93
C PRO A 343 -6.30 5.37 -7.56
N LEU A 344 -6.75 4.36 -6.83
CA LEU A 344 -5.94 3.20 -6.47
C LEU A 344 -6.16 2.00 -7.39
N MET A 345 -6.77 2.21 -8.55
CA MET A 345 -6.96 1.22 -9.62
C MET A 345 -6.22 1.65 -10.87
N ASN A 346 -5.70 0.68 -11.62
CA ASN A 346 -5.13 0.94 -12.95
C ASN A 346 -6.17 0.72 -14.07
N ALA A 347 -5.80 1.05 -15.30
CA ALA A 347 -6.68 0.96 -16.44
C ALA A 347 -7.17 -0.47 -16.77
N PHE A 348 -6.43 -1.51 -16.38
CA PHE A 348 -6.86 -2.90 -16.52
C PHE A 348 -7.92 -3.25 -15.48
N GLU A 349 -7.73 -2.83 -14.25
CA GLU A 349 -8.59 -3.11 -13.11
C GLU A 349 -9.93 -2.37 -13.23
N THR A 350 -9.95 -1.16 -13.80
CA THR A 350 -11.19 -0.42 -14.09
C THR A 350 -12.08 -1.11 -15.14
N ALA A 351 -11.54 -2.02 -15.92
CA ALA A 351 -12.32 -2.85 -16.86
C ALA A 351 -12.99 -4.05 -16.18
N ALA A 352 -12.58 -4.39 -14.95
CA ALA A 352 -13.06 -5.53 -14.17
C ALA A 352 -13.84 -5.11 -12.90
N LEU A 353 -14.50 -3.94 -12.93
CA LEU A 353 -15.33 -3.44 -11.83
C LEU A 353 -16.48 -4.39 -11.53
N VAL A 354 -16.76 -4.56 -10.25
CA VAL A 354 -17.87 -5.37 -9.72
C VAL A 354 -18.66 -4.56 -8.69
N ASP A 355 -19.82 -5.09 -8.30
CA ASP A 355 -20.64 -4.47 -7.24
C ASP A 355 -19.88 -4.36 -5.91
N SER A 356 -20.07 -3.23 -5.25
CA SER A 356 -19.51 -2.92 -3.94
C SER A 356 -20.59 -2.85 -2.86
N PRO A 357 -20.28 -3.24 -1.62
CA PRO A 357 -21.25 -3.12 -0.51
C PRO A 357 -21.50 -1.67 -0.06
N CYS A 358 -20.79 -0.70 -0.60
CA CYS A 358 -20.89 0.70 -0.23
C CYS A 358 -20.61 1.60 -1.45
N PRO A 359 -21.42 2.64 -1.71
CA PRO A 359 -21.21 3.55 -2.85
C PRO A 359 -19.95 4.42 -2.73
N MET A 360 -19.32 4.49 -1.55
CA MET A 360 -18.05 5.21 -1.34
C MET A 360 -16.83 4.36 -1.67
N VAL A 361 -17.04 3.10 -2.11
CA VAL A 361 -15.97 2.12 -2.33
C VAL A 361 -16.18 1.45 -3.68
N ASP A 362 -15.17 1.47 -4.51
CA ASP A 362 -15.11 0.66 -5.71
C ASP A 362 -14.50 -0.71 -5.40
N ALA A 363 -14.98 -1.72 -6.12
CA ALA A 363 -14.43 -3.05 -6.09
C ALA A 363 -14.15 -3.54 -7.51
N PHE A 364 -13.06 -4.26 -7.69
CA PHE A 364 -12.76 -4.95 -8.93
C PHE A 364 -12.36 -6.40 -8.63
N LYS A 365 -12.60 -7.26 -9.60
CA LYS A 365 -12.13 -8.64 -9.58
C LYS A 365 -10.73 -8.69 -10.19
N LEU A 366 -9.76 -9.20 -9.43
CA LEU A 366 -8.45 -9.48 -10.00
C LEU A 366 -8.55 -10.81 -10.77
N GLU A 367 -8.54 -10.70 -12.08
CA GLU A 367 -8.55 -11.88 -12.96
C GLU A 367 -7.22 -12.64 -12.82
N THR A 368 -7.32 -13.90 -12.47
CA THR A 368 -6.22 -14.86 -12.57
C THR A 368 -6.63 -15.87 -13.62
N ALA A 369 -5.92 -15.97 -14.73
CA ALA A 369 -6.12 -17.12 -15.62
C ALA A 369 -5.76 -18.41 -14.84
N GLU A 370 -6.54 -19.46 -14.96
CA GLU A 370 -6.41 -20.71 -14.18
C GLU A 370 -4.98 -21.28 -14.20
N ASP A 371 -4.25 -21.06 -15.29
CA ASP A 371 -2.85 -21.49 -15.49
C ASP A 371 -1.81 -20.36 -15.43
N SER A 372 -2.22 -19.10 -15.20
CA SER A 372 -1.36 -17.94 -15.39
C SER A 372 -0.34 -17.76 -14.29
N VAL A 373 -0.51 -18.48 -13.20
CA VAL A 373 0.39 -18.40 -12.11
C VAL A 373 1.30 -19.61 -12.07
N ASN A 374 2.54 -19.38 -12.35
CA ASN A 374 3.54 -20.43 -12.24
C ASN A 374 3.82 -20.72 -10.74
N PRO A 375 3.16 -21.74 -10.11
CA PRO A 375 3.41 -22.08 -8.70
C PRO A 375 4.88 -22.43 -8.46
N LYS A 376 5.62 -22.81 -9.54
CA LYS A 376 7.05 -23.08 -9.48
C LYS A 376 7.85 -21.80 -9.14
N LEU A 377 7.43 -20.62 -9.62
CA LEU A 377 8.12 -19.37 -9.30
C LEU A 377 7.93 -18.94 -7.84
N LEU A 378 6.74 -19.15 -7.27
CA LEU A 378 6.53 -18.91 -5.84
C LEU A 378 7.32 -19.92 -4.98
N ALA A 379 7.39 -21.18 -5.40
CA ALA A 379 8.21 -22.20 -4.74
C ALA A 379 9.73 -21.90 -4.90
N ALA A 380 10.15 -21.38 -6.05
CA ALA A 380 11.53 -20.95 -6.28
C ALA A 380 11.90 -19.77 -5.36
N LEU A 381 11.01 -18.77 -5.24
CA LEU A 381 11.19 -17.63 -4.33
C LEU A 381 11.32 -18.10 -2.87
N ASP A 382 10.47 -19.03 -2.43
CA ASP A 382 10.53 -19.63 -1.10
C ASP A 382 11.84 -20.39 -0.87
N CYS A 383 12.26 -21.18 -1.85
CA CYS A 383 13.52 -21.90 -1.82
C CYS A 383 14.74 -20.96 -1.72
N VAL A 384 14.74 -19.85 -2.49
CA VAL A 384 15.80 -18.83 -2.40
C VAL A 384 15.80 -18.20 -1.01
N CYS A 385 14.66 -17.78 -0.49
CA CYS A 385 14.55 -17.21 0.85
C CYS A 385 14.97 -18.19 1.97
N GLY A 386 14.75 -19.48 1.78
CA GLY A 386 15.19 -20.52 2.72
C GLY A 386 16.68 -20.79 2.69
N ARG A 387 17.38 -20.50 1.58
CA ARG A 387 18.81 -20.78 1.39
C ARG A 387 19.70 -19.59 1.66
N THR A 388 19.24 -18.37 1.39
CA THR A 388 20.05 -17.17 1.47
C THR A 388 19.27 -15.97 1.96
N ARG A 389 20.01 -15.01 2.55
CA ARG A 389 19.54 -13.67 2.87
C ARG A 389 20.15 -12.61 1.95
N GLU A 390 20.90 -13.03 0.95
CA GLU A 390 21.55 -12.12 0.02
C GLU A 390 20.50 -11.35 -0.80
N ALA A 391 20.50 -10.02 -0.64
CA ALA A 391 19.49 -9.14 -1.21
C ALA A 391 19.38 -9.28 -2.74
N ALA A 392 20.50 -9.43 -3.43
CA ALA A 392 20.51 -9.53 -4.90
C ALA A 392 19.80 -10.80 -5.40
N GLN A 393 19.98 -11.95 -4.74
CA GLN A 393 19.36 -13.21 -5.14
C GLN A 393 17.85 -13.21 -4.84
N VAL A 394 17.44 -12.70 -3.67
CA VAL A 394 16.02 -12.61 -3.31
C VAL A 394 15.30 -11.60 -4.22
N ARG A 395 15.97 -10.48 -4.55
CA ARG A 395 15.44 -9.47 -5.50
C ARG A 395 15.23 -10.07 -6.88
N ALA A 396 16.21 -10.81 -7.40
CA ALA A 396 16.11 -11.44 -8.71
C ALA A 396 14.96 -12.45 -8.79
N ALA A 397 14.77 -13.27 -7.76
CA ALA A 397 13.65 -14.22 -7.69
C ALA A 397 12.27 -13.52 -7.61
N LEU A 398 12.17 -12.42 -6.87
CA LEU A 398 10.93 -11.63 -6.84
C LEU A 398 10.69 -10.91 -8.17
N ASP A 399 11.74 -10.42 -8.83
CA ASP A 399 11.64 -9.76 -10.14
C ASP A 399 11.12 -10.74 -11.21
N GLU A 400 11.66 -11.96 -11.25
CA GLU A 400 11.19 -13.02 -12.15
C GLU A 400 9.70 -13.35 -11.92
N LEU A 401 9.29 -13.50 -10.65
CA LEU A 401 7.89 -13.68 -10.29
C LEU A 401 7.04 -12.49 -10.75
N SER A 402 7.48 -11.26 -10.52
CA SER A 402 6.75 -10.05 -10.88
C SER A 402 6.55 -9.90 -12.39
N TRP A 403 7.54 -10.31 -13.18
CA TRP A 403 7.43 -10.34 -14.65
C TRP A 403 6.43 -11.39 -15.12
N SER A 404 6.47 -12.59 -14.56
CA SER A 404 5.48 -13.64 -14.86
C SER A 404 4.06 -13.18 -14.53
N LEU A 405 3.90 -12.44 -13.42
CA LEU A 405 2.60 -11.88 -13.03
C LEU A 405 2.11 -10.80 -14.00
N LEU A 406 3.01 -9.94 -14.48
CA LEU A 406 2.66 -8.95 -15.50
C LEU A 406 2.20 -9.65 -16.77
N ASP A 407 2.97 -10.60 -17.27
CA ASP A 407 2.68 -11.33 -18.50
C ASP A 407 1.32 -12.05 -18.42
N ALA A 408 1.08 -12.76 -17.31
CA ALA A 408 -0.20 -13.40 -17.02
C ALA A 408 -1.36 -12.39 -16.95
N THR A 409 -1.16 -11.24 -16.31
CA THR A 409 -2.17 -10.16 -16.25
C THR A 409 -2.51 -9.67 -17.65
N LEU A 410 -1.49 -9.40 -18.48
CA LEU A 410 -1.69 -8.92 -19.85
C LEU A 410 -2.38 -9.95 -20.75
N GLY A 411 -2.11 -11.24 -20.54
CA GLY A 411 -2.78 -12.34 -21.25
C GLY A 411 -4.26 -12.51 -20.88
N ALA A 412 -4.65 -12.14 -19.65
CA ALA A 412 -6.03 -12.25 -19.16
C ALA A 412 -6.89 -11.01 -19.46
N VAL A 413 -6.28 -9.85 -19.70
CA VAL A 413 -6.98 -8.58 -19.90
C VAL A 413 -7.63 -8.51 -21.28
N SER A 414 -8.83 -7.94 -21.35
CA SER A 414 -9.54 -7.75 -22.63
C SER A 414 -8.76 -6.87 -23.61
N ARG A 415 -8.90 -7.17 -24.89
CA ARG A 415 -8.28 -6.38 -25.97
C ARG A 415 -8.58 -4.90 -25.85
N THR A 416 -9.82 -4.54 -25.53
CA THR A 416 -10.24 -3.15 -25.36
C THR A 416 -9.47 -2.46 -24.24
N ALA A 417 -9.23 -3.15 -23.12
CA ALA A 417 -8.45 -2.60 -22.00
C ALA A 417 -6.96 -2.45 -22.37
N LEU A 418 -6.38 -3.39 -23.12
CA LEU A 418 -5.01 -3.28 -23.64
C LEU A 418 -4.86 -2.09 -24.58
N ASP A 419 -5.77 -1.92 -25.56
CA ASP A 419 -5.75 -0.82 -26.52
C ASP A 419 -5.92 0.55 -25.83
N ARG A 420 -6.81 0.62 -24.81
CA ARG A 420 -6.97 1.83 -23.98
C ARG A 420 -5.70 2.17 -23.24
N SER A 421 -5.07 1.18 -22.61
CA SER A 421 -3.82 1.37 -21.86
C SER A 421 -2.67 1.78 -22.77
N ALA A 422 -2.56 1.18 -23.96
CA ALA A 422 -1.57 1.55 -24.96
C ALA A 422 -1.71 3.01 -25.42
N LYS A 423 -2.96 3.50 -25.59
CA LYS A 423 -3.23 4.89 -25.92
C LYS A 423 -2.85 5.86 -24.82
N LEU A 424 -3.18 5.54 -23.56
CA LEU A 424 -2.80 6.36 -22.39
C LEU A 424 -1.29 6.49 -22.26
N ILE A 425 -0.56 5.41 -22.51
CA ILE A 425 0.91 5.36 -22.44
C ILE A 425 1.55 6.28 -23.50
N CYS A 426 1.03 6.31 -24.72
CA CYS A 426 1.60 7.12 -25.81
C CYS A 426 1.69 8.62 -25.47
N HIS A 427 0.81 9.14 -24.61
CA HIS A 427 0.83 10.54 -24.19
C HIS A 427 1.98 10.87 -23.21
N HIS A 428 2.68 9.88 -22.67
CA HIS A 428 3.67 10.04 -21.62
C HIS A 428 5.08 9.51 -21.97
N GLU A 429 5.34 9.18 -23.24
CA GLU A 429 6.60 8.50 -23.66
C GLU A 429 7.89 9.27 -23.28
N GLY A 430 7.84 10.60 -23.24
CA GLY A 430 9.00 11.45 -22.93
C GLY A 430 9.48 11.36 -21.46
N ALA A 431 8.63 10.89 -20.54
CA ALA A 431 8.93 10.82 -19.10
C ALA A 431 9.28 9.41 -18.60
N MET A 432 9.47 8.43 -19.50
CA MET A 432 9.58 7.02 -19.13
C MET A 432 10.98 6.61 -18.66
N THR A 433 11.04 5.93 -17.52
CA THR A 433 12.21 5.19 -17.05
C THR A 433 12.48 3.94 -17.92
N PRO A 434 13.67 3.29 -17.81
CA PRO A 434 13.90 2.00 -18.47
C PRO A 434 12.86 0.92 -18.10
N ALA A 435 12.44 0.86 -16.83
CA ALA A 435 11.39 -0.05 -16.37
C ALA A 435 10.04 0.25 -17.04
N HIS A 436 9.66 1.53 -17.14
CA HIS A 436 8.44 1.94 -17.84
C HIS A 436 8.45 1.53 -19.32
N ARG A 437 9.57 1.74 -20.03
CA ARG A 437 9.72 1.31 -21.43
C ARG A 437 9.56 -0.21 -21.60
N ARG A 438 10.09 -0.99 -20.65
CA ARG A 438 9.95 -2.45 -20.67
C ARG A 438 8.48 -2.88 -20.52
N ILE A 439 7.73 -2.28 -19.58
CA ILE A 439 6.29 -2.53 -19.38
C ILE A 439 5.51 -2.12 -20.63
N THR A 440 5.79 -0.94 -21.17
CA THR A 440 5.13 -0.43 -22.40
C THR A 440 5.31 -1.38 -23.57
N ARG A 441 6.52 -1.95 -23.72
CA ARG A 441 6.79 -2.95 -24.76
C ARG A 441 5.91 -4.19 -24.54
N ALA A 442 5.87 -4.75 -23.34
CA ALA A 442 5.05 -5.91 -23.03
C ALA A 442 3.55 -5.66 -23.33
N ILE A 443 3.02 -4.49 -22.95
CA ILE A 443 1.63 -4.12 -23.25
C ILE A 443 1.39 -4.07 -24.77
N ARG A 444 2.30 -3.47 -25.55
CA ARG A 444 2.19 -3.39 -27.01
C ARG A 444 2.29 -4.76 -27.69
N ASP A 445 3.17 -5.62 -27.21
CA ASP A 445 3.34 -6.97 -27.72
C ASP A 445 2.04 -7.79 -27.56
N HIS A 446 1.39 -7.72 -26.39
CA HIS A 446 0.10 -8.34 -26.14
C HIS A 446 -1.05 -7.68 -26.91
N ALA A 447 -0.96 -6.38 -27.19
CA ALA A 447 -1.93 -5.65 -28.01
C ALA A 447 -1.78 -5.91 -29.52
N SER A 448 -0.70 -6.56 -29.98
CA SER A 448 -0.45 -6.82 -31.42
C SER A 448 -1.34 -7.93 -31.96
N PRO A 449 -1.85 -7.85 -33.22
CA PRO A 449 -2.66 -8.90 -33.86
C PRO A 449 -1.97 -10.28 -33.95
N ALA A 450 -0.64 -10.30 -34.00
CA ALA A 450 0.14 -11.54 -34.06
C ALA A 450 0.07 -12.37 -32.75
N ALA A 451 -0.08 -11.72 -31.59
CA ALA A 451 -0.23 -12.41 -30.31
C ALA A 451 -1.58 -13.15 -30.20
N THR A 452 -2.64 -12.61 -30.83
CA THR A 452 -3.99 -13.21 -30.83
C THR A 452 -4.04 -14.51 -31.64
N ALA A 453 -3.26 -14.62 -32.71
CA ALA A 453 -3.22 -15.83 -33.54
C ALA A 453 -2.52 -17.01 -32.83
N ALA A 454 -1.55 -16.72 -31.96
CA ALA A 454 -0.85 -17.74 -31.18
C ALA A 454 -1.70 -18.25 -30.00
N ALA A 455 -2.48 -17.38 -29.35
CA ALA A 455 -3.35 -17.75 -28.22
C ALA A 455 -4.62 -18.52 -28.65
N THR A 456 -5.04 -18.38 -29.91
CA THR A 456 -6.21 -19.12 -30.48
C THR A 456 -5.79 -20.48 -31.08
N ALA A 457 -4.48 -20.72 -31.21
CA ALA A 457 -3.90 -21.95 -31.77
C ALA A 457 -3.30 -22.90 -30.70
N ALA A 458 -3.27 -22.49 -29.45
CA ALA A 458 -2.88 -23.28 -28.28
C ALA A 458 -4.11 -23.63 -27.43
#